data_a1f11314731dc6e8f6bca3a5b1a6b48d
#
_entry.id   a1f11314731dc6e8f6bca3a5b1a6b48d
#
_cell.length_a   1.000
_cell.length_b   1.000
_cell.length_c   1.000
_cell.angle_alpha   90.00
_cell.angle_beta   90.00
_cell.angle_gamma   90.00
#
_symmetry.space_group_name_H-M   'P 1'
#
loop_
_entity.id
_entity.type
_entity.pdbx_description
1 polymer ?
#
loop_
_entity_poly.entity_id
_entity_poly.type
_entity_poly.pdbx_seq_one_letter_code
_entity_poly.pdbx_strand_id
1 'polypeptide(L)'
;GDLVIIGRGDPNISGRVLPYALKTQRTPPHTQILEDMADQVARSGLKTVDGDVIGDDTYYAFERYAEGWALDDLQWSDGAPVSALTFNDNVVFINVLPGDRAGDKALVGVEPETGYYELDNRIVTSAAGVTRRIGIHRDPGAKKIVLWGTIPLGDAGTKETLAIEDPAEFVAQLFRTLLERRGITIRGKTRARHGEGAQFFVASAVASQQANVSEASAQDSALATNTPAAAGDNSLPSSAPVQGTPADISSSNKVLAEHFSTPLADDIRVINKTSQNLHAELALRLVGKLRGSGGSFEGGIAAVKQFLLQAGLKDDEFTFLDGSGLSRRDLVTPAATVQLLIYASRQPWGAAFEESLPVGGVDGSLADRFQNTPAVGQIHAKTGSLSHVNALSGYGQTAAGKRFVFSIFCNNHNMPGSKVLAAIDSIMQVLVGDGQAGKK
;
A
#
# COMPACT_ATOMS: atom_id res chain seq x y z
N GLY A 1 -12.44 -25.03 -21.54
CA GLY A 1 -11.17 -24.43 -21.19
C GLY A 1 -11.26 -23.70 -19.86
N ASP A 2 -10.16 -23.10 -19.43
CA ASP A 2 -10.07 -22.33 -18.19
C ASP A 2 -10.64 -20.92 -18.37
N LEU A 3 -11.14 -20.33 -17.29
CA LEU A 3 -11.45 -18.91 -17.19
C LEU A 3 -10.37 -18.24 -16.33
N VAL A 4 -9.69 -17.25 -16.91
CA VAL A 4 -8.58 -16.57 -16.25
C VAL A 4 -8.97 -15.12 -15.93
N ILE A 5 -8.85 -14.70 -14.67
CA ILE A 5 -8.92 -13.30 -14.25
C ILE A 5 -7.49 -12.78 -14.08
N ILE A 6 -7.12 -11.79 -14.89
CA ILE A 6 -5.74 -11.31 -14.99
C ILE A 6 -5.65 -9.96 -14.26
N GLY A 7 -4.80 -9.89 -13.23
CA GLY A 7 -4.43 -8.66 -12.54
C GLY A 7 -3.30 -7.93 -13.26
N ARG A 8 -3.40 -6.59 -13.32
CA ARG A 8 -2.37 -5.71 -13.89
C ARG A 8 -1.93 -4.60 -12.93
N GLY A 9 -2.12 -4.84 -11.63
CA GLY A 9 -1.69 -3.92 -10.59
C GLY A 9 -2.65 -2.77 -10.34
N ASP A 10 -3.95 -2.92 -10.67
CA ASP A 10 -4.97 -1.96 -10.25
C ASP A 10 -5.23 -2.09 -8.75
N PRO A 11 -4.88 -1.08 -7.93
CA PRO A 11 -5.09 -1.12 -6.48
C PRO A 11 -6.54 -0.83 -6.08
N ASN A 12 -7.38 -0.36 -7.00
CA ASN A 12 -8.69 0.19 -6.70
C ASN A 12 -9.86 -0.79 -6.91
N ILE A 13 -9.59 -2.10 -7.07
CA ILE A 13 -10.64 -3.13 -7.06
C ILE A 13 -11.22 -3.29 -5.65
N SER A 14 -11.98 -2.28 -5.22
CA SER A 14 -12.51 -2.15 -3.87
C SER A 14 -13.82 -1.36 -3.87
N GLY A 15 -14.46 -1.23 -2.69
CA GLY A 15 -15.59 -0.31 -2.50
C GLY A 15 -15.17 1.13 -2.19
N ARG A 16 -13.93 1.54 -2.51
CA ARG A 16 -13.43 2.88 -2.21
C ARG A 16 -14.11 3.93 -3.10
N VAL A 17 -14.57 5.00 -2.47
CA VAL A 17 -15.18 6.15 -3.18
C VAL A 17 -14.07 7.07 -3.69
N LEU A 18 -14.07 7.31 -4.99
CA LEU A 18 -13.13 8.19 -5.66
C LEU A 18 -13.84 9.35 -6.39
N PRO A 19 -13.22 10.52 -6.51
CA PRO A 19 -11.94 10.90 -5.91
C PRO A 19 -12.02 10.91 -4.37
N TYR A 20 -10.90 10.62 -3.72
CA TYR A 20 -10.83 10.55 -2.26
C TYR A 20 -11.15 11.91 -1.63
N ALA A 21 -12.18 11.96 -0.78
CA ALA A 21 -12.61 13.18 -0.10
C ALA A 21 -12.40 13.12 1.43
N LEU A 22 -12.56 11.92 2.04
CA LEU A 22 -12.47 11.73 3.48
C LEU A 22 -11.70 10.44 3.78
N LYS A 23 -11.09 10.37 4.99
CA LYS A 23 -10.34 9.21 5.45
C LYS A 23 -11.19 7.92 5.38
N THR A 24 -10.67 6.89 4.75
CA THR A 24 -11.22 5.52 4.74
C THR A 24 -12.64 5.34 4.19
N GLN A 25 -13.10 6.15 3.25
CA GLN A 25 -14.39 5.91 2.63
C GLN A 25 -14.38 4.64 1.77
N ARG A 26 -15.08 3.63 2.24
CA ARG A 26 -15.42 2.42 1.50
C ARG A 26 -16.90 2.13 1.67
N THR A 27 -17.60 2.02 0.55
CA THR A 27 -19.04 1.70 0.54
C THR A 27 -19.26 0.24 0.15
N PRO A 28 -20.09 -0.50 0.88
CA PRO A 28 -20.49 -1.83 0.44
C PRO A 28 -21.44 -1.73 -0.80
N PRO A 29 -21.45 -2.74 -1.66
CA PRO A 29 -20.63 -3.94 -1.54
C PRO A 29 -19.18 -3.69 -2.02
N HIS A 30 -18.20 -4.19 -1.28
CA HIS A 30 -16.78 -4.09 -1.66
C HIS A 30 -16.45 -4.92 -2.91
N THR A 31 -17.37 -5.78 -3.34
CA THR A 31 -17.26 -6.68 -4.48
C THR A 31 -17.75 -6.07 -5.80
N GLN A 32 -18.28 -4.83 -5.80
CA GLN A 32 -19.00 -4.26 -6.94
C GLN A 32 -18.26 -4.38 -8.28
N ILE A 33 -16.97 -4.06 -8.33
CA ILE A 33 -16.18 -4.15 -9.55
C ILE A 33 -16.11 -5.60 -10.09
N LEU A 34 -15.87 -6.56 -9.19
CA LEU A 34 -15.84 -7.97 -9.57
C LEU A 34 -17.24 -8.49 -9.95
N GLU A 35 -18.30 -7.96 -9.35
CA GLU A 35 -19.68 -8.26 -9.73
C GLU A 35 -19.98 -7.73 -11.13
N ASP A 36 -19.60 -6.50 -11.45
CA ASP A 36 -19.75 -5.91 -12.78
C ASP A 36 -19.00 -6.71 -13.85
N MET A 37 -17.80 -7.19 -13.53
CA MET A 37 -17.04 -8.09 -14.41
C MET A 37 -17.74 -9.43 -14.58
N ALA A 38 -18.26 -10.02 -13.51
CA ALA A 38 -19.03 -11.27 -13.59
C ALA A 38 -20.33 -11.11 -14.42
N ASP A 39 -20.97 -9.93 -14.36
CA ASP A 39 -22.11 -9.57 -15.23
C ASP A 39 -21.71 -9.49 -16.70
N GLN A 40 -20.54 -8.93 -17.02
CA GLN A 40 -20.01 -8.92 -18.39
C GLN A 40 -19.79 -10.34 -18.90
N VAL A 41 -19.20 -11.23 -18.09
CA VAL A 41 -19.03 -12.65 -18.44
C VAL A 41 -20.37 -13.32 -18.66
N ALA A 42 -21.37 -13.10 -17.80
CA ALA A 42 -22.70 -13.69 -17.96
C ALA A 42 -23.40 -13.20 -19.25
N ARG A 43 -23.26 -11.89 -19.57
CA ARG A 43 -23.80 -11.31 -20.82
C ARG A 43 -23.12 -11.82 -22.09
N SER A 44 -21.88 -12.35 -21.99
CA SER A 44 -21.21 -12.98 -23.14
C SER A 44 -21.87 -14.27 -23.61
N GLY A 45 -22.84 -14.78 -22.84
CA GLY A 45 -23.55 -16.04 -23.12
C GLY A 45 -22.86 -17.30 -22.57
N LEU A 46 -21.76 -17.16 -21.83
CA LEU A 46 -21.07 -18.29 -21.19
C LEU A 46 -22.01 -18.96 -20.17
N LYS A 47 -22.18 -20.27 -20.25
CA LYS A 47 -23.02 -21.07 -19.33
C LYS A 47 -22.20 -22.05 -18.48
N THR A 48 -21.09 -22.51 -19.03
CA THR A 48 -20.24 -23.49 -18.34
C THR A 48 -18.78 -23.22 -18.60
N VAL A 49 -17.98 -23.34 -17.57
CA VAL A 49 -16.52 -23.39 -17.60
C VAL A 49 -16.13 -24.83 -17.27
N ASP A 50 -15.59 -25.57 -18.25
CA ASP A 50 -15.18 -26.97 -18.06
C ASP A 50 -13.85 -27.10 -17.33
N GLY A 51 -13.00 -26.08 -17.42
CA GLY A 51 -11.71 -26.00 -16.76
C GLY A 51 -11.77 -25.22 -15.43
N ASP A 52 -10.62 -24.70 -15.03
CA ASP A 52 -10.41 -23.98 -13.77
C ASP A 52 -10.80 -22.50 -13.87
N VAL A 53 -11.09 -21.89 -12.72
CA VAL A 53 -11.05 -20.44 -12.55
C VAL A 53 -9.68 -20.07 -11.96
N ILE A 54 -8.92 -19.27 -12.71
CA ILE A 54 -7.52 -18.96 -12.39
C ILE A 54 -7.39 -17.46 -12.09
N GLY A 55 -6.85 -17.13 -10.92
CA GLY A 55 -6.36 -15.78 -10.61
C GLY A 55 -4.91 -15.66 -11.08
N ASP A 56 -4.64 -14.75 -12.00
CA ASP A 56 -3.33 -14.59 -12.62
C ASP A 56 -2.74 -13.24 -12.22
N ASP A 57 -1.65 -13.24 -11.43
CA ASP A 57 -0.89 -12.07 -11.02
C ASP A 57 0.52 -12.01 -11.63
N THR A 58 0.76 -12.76 -12.69
CA THR A 58 2.06 -12.83 -13.37
C THR A 58 2.54 -11.52 -13.98
N TYR A 59 1.72 -10.47 -13.94
CA TYR A 59 2.09 -9.14 -14.42
C TYR A 59 3.28 -8.55 -13.68
N TYR A 60 3.42 -8.86 -12.38
CA TYR A 60 4.60 -8.54 -11.56
C TYR A 60 5.37 -9.82 -11.20
N ALA A 61 6.64 -9.67 -10.82
CA ALA A 61 7.39 -10.74 -10.18
C ALA A 61 6.70 -11.17 -8.88
N PHE A 62 6.67 -12.47 -8.58
CA PHE A 62 6.00 -12.98 -7.39
C PHE A 62 6.86 -12.76 -6.13
N GLU A 63 6.70 -11.60 -5.53
CA GLU A 63 7.39 -11.16 -4.31
C GLU A 63 6.34 -10.50 -3.41
N ARG A 64 5.74 -11.27 -2.50
CA ARG A 64 4.59 -10.82 -1.70
C ARG A 64 4.92 -9.76 -0.68
N TYR A 65 6.11 -9.78 -0.12
CA TYR A 65 6.54 -8.93 0.98
C TYR A 65 7.91 -8.33 0.68
N ALA A 66 8.08 -7.05 0.98
CA ALA A 66 9.36 -6.39 0.84
C ALA A 66 10.32 -6.76 1.99
N GLU A 67 11.60 -6.55 1.75
CA GLU A 67 12.63 -6.82 2.74
C GLU A 67 12.53 -5.84 3.93
N GLY A 68 12.64 -6.38 5.15
CA GLY A 68 12.60 -5.58 6.37
C GLY A 68 11.20 -5.34 6.96
N TRP A 69 10.14 -5.92 6.36
CA TRP A 69 8.82 -5.95 7.00
C TRP A 69 8.84 -6.86 8.23
N ALA A 70 8.17 -6.44 9.29
CA ALA A 70 8.10 -7.23 10.51
C ALA A 70 7.03 -8.32 10.38
N LEU A 71 7.30 -9.51 10.94
CA LEU A 71 6.42 -10.67 10.84
C LEU A 71 5.03 -10.40 11.44
N ASP A 72 4.96 -9.59 12.47
CA ASP A 72 3.72 -9.20 13.15
C ASP A 72 2.87 -8.20 12.34
N ASP A 73 3.44 -7.56 11.31
CA ASP A 73 2.68 -6.69 10.40
C ASP A 73 1.95 -7.51 9.31
N LEU A 74 2.46 -8.70 8.92
CA LEU A 74 2.04 -9.43 7.72
C LEU A 74 0.60 -9.97 7.76
N GLN A 75 0.00 -10.12 8.93
CA GLN A 75 -1.40 -10.55 9.03
C GLN A 75 -2.40 -9.37 8.97
N TRP A 76 -1.91 -8.10 9.02
CA TRP A 76 -2.75 -6.91 9.09
C TRP A 76 -2.73 -6.13 7.77
N SER A 77 -3.61 -5.14 7.66
CA SER A 77 -3.76 -4.31 6.46
C SER A 77 -2.47 -3.60 6.04
N ASP A 78 -1.63 -3.23 7.01
CA ASP A 78 -0.41 -2.47 6.74
C ASP A 78 0.66 -3.31 6.06
N GLY A 79 0.71 -4.62 6.36
CA GLY A 79 1.60 -5.61 5.74
C GLY A 79 0.89 -6.54 4.76
N ALA A 80 -0.20 -6.11 4.14
CA ALA A 80 -0.91 -6.93 3.16
C ALA A 80 -0.01 -7.32 1.98
N PRO A 81 -0.04 -8.59 1.51
CA PRO A 81 0.86 -9.06 0.47
C PRO A 81 0.61 -8.33 -0.86
N VAL A 82 1.70 -8.02 -1.56
CA VAL A 82 1.67 -7.37 -2.87
C VAL A 82 1.34 -8.40 -3.96
N SER A 83 0.33 -8.12 -4.79
CA SER A 83 -0.08 -8.94 -5.91
C SER A 83 -0.55 -8.06 -7.05
N ALA A 84 -0.30 -8.44 -8.29
CA ALA A 84 -0.83 -7.73 -9.45
C ALA A 84 -2.36 -7.89 -9.59
N LEU A 85 -2.95 -8.91 -8.97
CA LEU A 85 -4.38 -9.11 -8.87
C LEU A 85 -4.83 -8.78 -7.44
N THR A 86 -5.41 -7.61 -7.25
CA THR A 86 -5.82 -7.09 -5.95
C THR A 86 -7.30 -7.28 -5.68
N PHE A 87 -7.68 -7.17 -4.43
CA PHE A 87 -9.05 -7.00 -3.98
C PHE A 87 -9.07 -6.29 -2.63
N ASN A 88 -9.81 -5.18 -2.54
CA ASN A 88 -10.13 -4.48 -1.29
C ASN A 88 -8.89 -4.18 -0.42
N ASP A 89 -7.81 -3.64 -1.03
CA ASP A 89 -6.48 -3.44 -0.44
C ASP A 89 -5.86 -4.77 0.07
N ASN A 90 -6.19 -5.88 -0.55
CA ASN A 90 -5.80 -7.25 -0.18
C ASN A 90 -6.15 -7.61 1.27
N VAL A 91 -7.33 -7.18 1.73
CA VAL A 91 -7.85 -7.51 3.06
C VAL A 91 -9.28 -8.06 3.02
N VAL A 92 -9.59 -8.88 4.00
CA VAL A 92 -10.96 -9.26 4.38
C VAL A 92 -11.33 -8.59 5.70
N PHE A 93 -12.62 -8.47 5.95
CA PHE A 93 -13.13 -7.99 7.23
C PHE A 93 -13.56 -9.16 8.10
N ILE A 94 -13.13 -9.14 9.36
CA ILE A 94 -13.57 -10.05 10.39
C ILE A 94 -14.56 -9.31 11.27
N ASN A 95 -15.83 -9.70 11.19
CA ASN A 95 -16.89 -9.14 12.02
C ASN A 95 -17.09 -10.04 13.24
N VAL A 96 -17.12 -9.46 14.44
CA VAL A 96 -17.36 -10.18 15.70
C VAL A 96 -18.50 -9.49 16.45
N LEU A 97 -19.58 -10.22 16.72
CA LEU A 97 -20.73 -9.76 17.49
C LEU A 97 -20.91 -10.66 18.71
N PRO A 98 -21.46 -10.15 19.83
CA PRO A 98 -21.79 -11.01 20.97
C PRO A 98 -22.91 -11.97 20.58
N GLY A 99 -22.96 -13.14 21.25
CA GLY A 99 -24.11 -14.04 21.23
C GLY A 99 -25.25 -13.51 22.09
N ASP A 100 -26.35 -14.27 22.14
CA ASP A 100 -27.60 -13.83 22.80
C ASP A 100 -27.48 -13.78 24.31
N ARG A 101 -26.57 -14.57 24.91
CA ARG A 101 -26.41 -14.71 26.37
C ARG A 101 -24.95 -14.77 26.77
N ALA A 102 -24.65 -14.34 27.98
CA ALA A 102 -23.35 -14.58 28.59
C ALA A 102 -23.06 -16.10 28.67
N GLY A 103 -21.91 -16.51 28.19
CA GLY A 103 -21.48 -17.91 28.03
C GLY A 103 -21.63 -18.46 26.61
N ASP A 104 -22.43 -17.83 25.75
CA ASP A 104 -22.57 -18.24 24.36
C ASP A 104 -21.29 -17.90 23.57
N LYS A 105 -21.05 -18.64 22.49
CA LYS A 105 -20.02 -18.26 21.52
C LYS A 105 -20.42 -16.95 20.86
N ALA A 106 -19.42 -16.09 20.60
CA ALA A 106 -19.62 -14.92 19.75
C ALA A 106 -19.97 -15.34 18.31
N LEU A 107 -20.69 -14.47 17.61
CA LEU A 107 -20.95 -14.62 16.17
C LEU A 107 -19.76 -14.02 15.42
N VAL A 108 -19.11 -14.83 14.57
CA VAL A 108 -17.95 -14.40 13.80
C VAL A 108 -18.20 -14.67 12.32
N GLY A 109 -17.92 -13.67 11.48
CA GLY A 109 -18.02 -13.79 10.03
C GLY A 109 -16.84 -13.15 9.30
N VAL A 110 -16.56 -13.65 8.10
CA VAL A 110 -15.59 -13.04 7.15
C VAL A 110 -16.34 -12.39 6.01
N GLU A 111 -15.98 -11.17 5.67
CA GLU A 111 -16.58 -10.43 4.55
C GLU A 111 -15.50 -10.07 3.52
N PRO A 112 -15.67 -10.43 2.22
CA PRO A 112 -16.76 -11.24 1.68
C PRO A 112 -16.65 -12.71 2.05
N GLU A 113 -17.81 -13.39 2.19
CA GLU A 113 -17.85 -14.82 2.46
C GLU A 113 -17.57 -15.61 1.18
N THR A 114 -16.48 -16.37 1.17
CA THR A 114 -16.03 -17.13 0.00
C THR A 114 -15.69 -18.59 0.31
N GLY A 115 -15.67 -18.95 1.60
CA GLY A 115 -15.14 -20.26 2.03
C GLY A 115 -13.62 -20.39 1.90
N TYR A 116 -12.89 -19.30 1.63
CA TYR A 116 -11.43 -19.32 1.53
C TYR A 116 -10.73 -19.54 2.86
N TYR A 117 -11.31 -19.00 3.96
CA TYR A 117 -10.80 -19.15 5.31
C TYR A 117 -11.60 -20.11 6.16
N GLU A 118 -10.91 -20.90 6.99
CA GLU A 118 -11.46 -21.69 8.08
C GLU A 118 -11.39 -20.87 9.39
N LEU A 119 -12.51 -20.71 10.10
CA LEU A 119 -12.58 -19.98 11.36
C LEU A 119 -12.57 -20.93 12.55
N ASP A 120 -11.57 -20.85 13.42
CA ASP A 120 -11.53 -21.46 14.75
C ASP A 120 -11.98 -20.43 15.79
N ASN A 121 -13.30 -20.30 15.96
CA ASN A 121 -13.90 -19.32 16.85
C ASN A 121 -13.94 -19.84 18.29
N ARG A 122 -13.14 -19.23 19.17
CA ARG A 122 -13.07 -19.50 20.61
C ARG A 122 -13.49 -18.28 21.45
N ILE A 123 -14.11 -17.25 20.82
CA ILE A 123 -14.58 -16.05 21.53
C ILE A 123 -15.88 -16.40 22.28
N VAL A 124 -15.95 -15.98 23.54
CA VAL A 124 -17.12 -16.19 24.41
C VAL A 124 -17.75 -14.83 24.73
N THR A 125 -19.08 -14.79 24.72
CA THR A 125 -19.84 -13.63 25.18
C THR A 125 -19.74 -13.54 26.71
N SER A 126 -19.18 -12.44 27.22
CA SER A 126 -19.09 -12.17 28.67
C SER A 126 -20.31 -11.40 29.17
N ALA A 127 -20.41 -11.24 30.49
CA ALA A 127 -21.43 -10.39 31.10
C ALA A 127 -21.31 -8.96 30.59
N ALA A 128 -22.40 -8.20 30.56
CA ALA A 128 -22.41 -6.79 30.23
C ALA A 128 -21.47 -5.97 31.13
N GLY A 129 -20.81 -4.94 30.56
CA GLY A 129 -19.91 -4.05 31.30
C GLY A 129 -18.48 -4.57 31.49
N VAL A 130 -18.17 -5.80 31.05
CA VAL A 130 -16.80 -6.32 31.00
C VAL A 130 -16.07 -5.70 29.80
N THR A 131 -14.77 -5.41 29.94
CA THR A 131 -13.96 -4.90 28.82
C THR A 131 -13.79 -5.96 27.73
N ARG A 132 -14.08 -5.61 26.48
CA ARG A 132 -13.84 -6.44 25.31
C ARG A 132 -12.35 -6.77 25.18
N ARG A 133 -12.04 -8.06 24.97
CA ARG A 133 -10.67 -8.54 24.69
C ARG A 133 -10.76 -9.63 23.62
N ILE A 134 -10.33 -9.30 22.40
CA ILE A 134 -10.33 -10.22 21.27
C ILE A 134 -8.90 -10.31 20.75
N GLY A 135 -8.44 -11.55 20.56
CA GLY A 135 -7.22 -11.88 19.86
C GLY A 135 -7.56 -12.55 18.53
N ILE A 136 -6.81 -12.26 17.51
CA ILE A 136 -6.90 -12.85 16.16
C ILE A 136 -5.50 -13.26 15.74
N HIS A 137 -5.35 -14.48 15.25
CA HIS A 137 -4.08 -14.98 14.77
C HIS A 137 -4.26 -15.84 13.53
N ARG A 138 -3.38 -15.66 12.58
CA ARG A 138 -3.21 -16.49 11.39
C ARG A 138 -1.71 -16.69 11.16
N ASP A 139 -1.27 -17.95 11.13
CA ASP A 139 0.10 -18.27 10.74
C ASP A 139 0.36 -17.87 9.27
N PRO A 140 1.56 -17.39 8.91
CA PRO A 140 1.94 -17.17 7.52
C PRO A 140 1.76 -18.43 6.68
N GLY A 141 1.14 -18.30 5.51
CA GLY A 141 0.81 -19.42 4.62
C GLY A 141 -0.47 -20.19 5.00
N ALA A 142 -1.08 -19.91 6.16
CA ALA A 142 -2.28 -20.64 6.61
C ALA A 142 -3.57 -19.95 6.14
N LYS A 143 -4.61 -20.78 5.91
CA LYS A 143 -5.99 -20.32 5.69
C LYS A 143 -6.86 -20.46 6.94
N LYS A 144 -6.31 -20.97 8.06
CA LYS A 144 -7.00 -21.07 9.33
C LYS A 144 -6.77 -19.81 10.15
N ILE A 145 -7.87 -19.17 10.57
CA ILE A 145 -7.88 -18.00 11.46
C ILE A 145 -8.37 -18.47 12.84
N VAL A 146 -7.55 -18.26 13.85
CA VAL A 146 -7.90 -18.55 15.24
C VAL A 146 -8.33 -17.26 15.93
N LEU A 147 -9.50 -17.26 16.53
CA LEU A 147 -10.05 -16.11 17.27
C LEU A 147 -10.33 -16.54 18.71
N TRP A 148 -9.91 -15.74 19.69
CA TRP A 148 -10.12 -16.05 21.11
C TRP A 148 -10.41 -14.80 21.94
N GLY A 149 -10.88 -15.00 23.16
CA GLY A 149 -11.13 -13.93 24.11
C GLY A 149 -12.59 -13.75 24.46
N THR A 150 -12.99 -12.52 24.77
CA THR A 150 -14.34 -12.20 25.23
C THR A 150 -14.89 -10.94 24.62
N ILE A 151 -16.20 -10.95 24.34
CA ILE A 151 -16.98 -9.77 23.92
C ILE A 151 -18.17 -9.60 24.86
N PRO A 152 -18.44 -8.40 25.44
CA PRO A 152 -19.53 -8.20 26.39
C PRO A 152 -20.91 -8.36 25.73
N LEU A 153 -21.85 -8.87 26.48
CA LEU A 153 -23.26 -8.87 26.08
C LEU A 153 -23.74 -7.43 25.85
N GLY A 154 -24.37 -7.17 24.70
CA GLY A 154 -24.83 -5.84 24.31
C GLY A 154 -23.73 -4.95 23.72
N ASP A 155 -22.51 -5.44 23.53
CA ASP A 155 -21.47 -4.73 22.75
C ASP A 155 -21.93 -4.56 21.29
N ALA A 156 -21.61 -3.42 20.68
CA ALA A 156 -21.96 -3.14 19.29
C ALA A 156 -21.19 -4.01 18.28
N GLY A 157 -20.23 -4.81 18.76
CA GLY A 157 -19.34 -5.61 17.92
C GLY A 157 -18.06 -4.89 17.54
N THR A 158 -17.23 -5.60 16.80
CA THR A 158 -16.02 -5.03 16.19
C THR A 158 -15.83 -5.56 14.77
N LYS A 159 -15.18 -4.76 13.95
CA LYS A 159 -14.79 -5.12 12.59
C LYS A 159 -13.28 -4.91 12.46
N GLU A 160 -12.55 -6.00 12.25
CA GLU A 160 -11.11 -5.98 12.08
C GLU A 160 -10.75 -6.26 10.62
N THR A 161 -9.63 -5.74 10.15
CA THR A 161 -9.10 -6.01 8.80
C THR A 161 -7.95 -6.99 8.89
N LEU A 162 -8.04 -8.08 8.12
CA LEU A 162 -7.01 -9.11 8.05
C LEU A 162 -6.50 -9.22 6.62
N ALA A 163 -5.18 -9.24 6.44
CA ALA A 163 -4.55 -9.42 5.15
C ALA A 163 -4.94 -10.76 4.51
N ILE A 164 -5.23 -10.75 3.21
CA ILE A 164 -5.46 -11.96 2.42
C ILE A 164 -4.11 -12.65 2.19
N GLU A 165 -4.04 -13.96 2.46
CA GLU A 165 -2.78 -14.71 2.33
C GLU A 165 -2.28 -14.80 0.90
N ASP A 166 -3.20 -15.13 -0.02
CA ASP A 166 -2.94 -15.19 -1.47
C ASP A 166 -4.06 -14.43 -2.20
N PRO A 167 -3.83 -13.16 -2.56
CA PRO A 167 -4.84 -12.35 -3.21
C PRO A 167 -5.32 -12.93 -4.54
N ALA A 168 -4.43 -13.52 -5.36
CA ALA A 168 -4.79 -14.07 -6.65
C ALA A 168 -5.71 -15.30 -6.50
N GLU A 169 -5.41 -16.20 -5.55
CA GLU A 169 -6.27 -17.34 -5.26
C GLU A 169 -7.61 -16.91 -4.64
N PHE A 170 -7.57 -15.95 -3.73
CA PHE A 170 -8.77 -15.40 -3.11
C PHE A 170 -9.72 -14.77 -4.14
N VAL A 171 -9.18 -13.96 -5.06
CA VAL A 171 -9.97 -13.35 -6.13
C VAL A 171 -10.55 -14.40 -7.05
N ALA A 172 -9.80 -15.46 -7.42
CA ALA A 172 -10.33 -16.58 -8.20
C ALA A 172 -11.51 -17.26 -7.51
N GLN A 173 -11.39 -17.50 -6.18
CA GLN A 173 -12.47 -18.11 -5.38
C GLN A 173 -13.70 -17.19 -5.28
N LEU A 174 -13.49 -15.89 -5.03
CA LEU A 174 -14.56 -14.90 -4.99
C LEU A 174 -15.25 -14.81 -6.35
N PHE A 175 -14.48 -14.69 -7.43
CA PHE A 175 -15.02 -14.56 -8.78
C PHE A 175 -15.81 -15.80 -9.21
N ARG A 176 -15.33 -16.99 -8.87
CA ARG A 176 -16.11 -18.25 -9.03
C ARG A 176 -17.48 -18.12 -8.35
N THR A 177 -17.51 -17.72 -7.09
CA THR A 177 -18.76 -17.56 -6.34
C THR A 177 -19.72 -16.57 -7.03
N LEU A 178 -19.19 -15.46 -7.56
CA LEU A 178 -19.98 -14.47 -8.27
C LEU A 178 -20.54 -14.99 -9.61
N LEU A 179 -19.79 -15.80 -10.32
CA LEU A 179 -20.22 -16.44 -11.57
C LEU A 179 -21.29 -17.53 -11.31
N GLU A 180 -21.11 -18.36 -10.27
CA GLU A 180 -22.07 -19.39 -9.89
C GLU A 180 -23.41 -18.76 -9.46
N ARG A 181 -23.40 -17.63 -8.75
CA ARG A 181 -24.61 -16.84 -8.44
C ARG A 181 -25.36 -16.33 -9.69
N ARG A 182 -24.66 -16.20 -10.83
CA ARG A 182 -25.22 -15.83 -12.14
C ARG A 182 -25.59 -17.02 -13.00
N GLY A 183 -25.60 -18.21 -12.43
CA GLY A 183 -25.99 -19.46 -13.11
C GLY A 183 -24.94 -20.02 -14.08
N ILE A 184 -23.66 -19.62 -13.91
CA ILE A 184 -22.55 -20.21 -14.68
C ILE A 184 -22.01 -21.40 -13.91
N THR A 185 -22.03 -22.57 -14.53
CA THR A 185 -21.52 -23.80 -13.93
C THR A 185 -20.01 -23.89 -14.08
N ILE A 186 -19.28 -24.04 -12.98
CA ILE A 186 -17.82 -24.23 -12.97
C ILE A 186 -17.51 -25.70 -12.60
N ARG A 187 -16.90 -26.46 -13.52
CA ARG A 187 -16.59 -27.88 -13.30
C ARG A 187 -15.20 -28.11 -12.71
N GLY A 188 -14.26 -27.20 -13.00
CA GLY A 188 -12.90 -27.25 -12.51
C GLY A 188 -12.73 -26.67 -11.09
N LYS A 189 -11.48 -26.45 -10.71
CA LYS A 189 -11.07 -25.91 -9.41
C LYS A 189 -10.80 -24.41 -9.50
N THR A 190 -10.54 -23.78 -8.36
CA THR A 190 -9.93 -22.45 -8.27
C THR A 190 -8.45 -22.61 -7.96
N ARG A 191 -7.60 -21.77 -8.57
CA ARG A 191 -6.17 -21.72 -8.28
C ARG A 191 -5.57 -20.36 -8.66
N ALA A 192 -4.41 -20.06 -8.11
CA ALA A 192 -3.60 -18.93 -8.54
C ALA A 192 -2.62 -19.35 -9.64
N ARG A 193 -2.18 -18.36 -10.43
CA ARG A 193 -1.02 -18.41 -11.30
C ARG A 193 -0.14 -17.23 -10.96
N HIS A 194 1.05 -17.53 -10.45
CA HIS A 194 2.06 -16.53 -10.10
C HIS A 194 3.16 -16.45 -11.15
N GLY A 195 3.81 -15.30 -11.25
CA GLY A 195 5.04 -15.14 -12.01
C GLY A 195 6.19 -15.97 -11.39
N GLU A 196 7.25 -16.16 -12.14
CA GLU A 196 8.46 -16.77 -11.59
C GLU A 196 8.95 -15.90 -10.43
N GLY A 197 9.00 -16.49 -9.25
CA GLY A 197 9.33 -15.80 -8.01
C GLY A 197 10.82 -15.83 -7.70
N ALA A 198 11.17 -15.17 -6.64
CA ALA A 198 12.46 -14.87 -6.01
C ALA A 198 13.53 -15.99 -5.91
N GLN A 199 13.42 -17.09 -6.59
CA GLN A 199 14.54 -18.06 -6.68
C GLN A 199 15.82 -17.44 -7.26
N PHE A 200 15.69 -16.33 -8.00
CA PHE A 200 16.83 -15.55 -8.49
C PHE A 200 17.47 -14.66 -7.43
N PHE A 201 16.77 -14.27 -6.36
CA PHE A 201 17.29 -13.30 -5.38
C PHE A 201 18.39 -13.85 -4.49
N VAL A 202 18.34 -15.12 -4.11
CA VAL A 202 19.40 -15.73 -3.28
C VAL A 202 20.70 -15.84 -4.07
N ALA A 203 20.62 -16.12 -5.37
CA ALA A 203 21.80 -16.20 -6.22
C ALA A 203 22.38 -14.82 -6.57
N SER A 204 21.53 -13.81 -6.81
CA SER A 204 21.93 -12.43 -7.12
C SER A 204 22.52 -11.71 -5.90
N ALA A 205 21.90 -11.85 -4.73
CA ALA A 205 22.42 -11.25 -3.50
C ALA A 205 23.76 -11.85 -3.08
N VAL A 206 23.95 -13.15 -3.27
CA VAL A 206 25.25 -13.81 -3.03
C VAL A 206 26.28 -13.37 -4.07
N ALA A 207 25.89 -13.20 -5.34
CA ALA A 207 26.79 -12.73 -6.39
C ALA A 207 27.19 -11.26 -6.20
N SER A 208 26.26 -10.38 -5.78
CA SER A 208 26.57 -8.97 -5.49
C SER A 208 27.41 -8.79 -4.22
N GLN A 209 27.22 -9.62 -3.19
CA GLN A 209 28.10 -9.63 -2.02
C GLN A 209 29.51 -10.15 -2.36
N GLN A 210 29.63 -11.13 -3.22
CA GLN A 210 30.93 -11.62 -3.69
C GLN A 210 31.64 -10.63 -4.62
N ALA A 211 30.91 -9.89 -5.45
CA ALA A 211 31.46 -8.82 -6.28
C ALA A 211 32.00 -7.66 -5.43
N ASN A 212 31.24 -7.23 -4.42
CA ASN A 212 31.66 -6.16 -3.51
C ASN A 212 32.89 -6.54 -2.64
N VAL A 213 33.03 -7.81 -2.30
CA VAL A 213 34.23 -8.30 -1.56
C VAL A 213 35.45 -8.37 -2.48
N SER A 214 35.28 -8.66 -3.77
CA SER A 214 36.39 -8.68 -4.73
C SER A 214 36.83 -7.29 -5.19
N GLU A 215 35.94 -6.30 -5.22
CA GLU A 215 36.28 -4.90 -5.54
C GLU A 215 36.95 -4.18 -4.36
N ALA A 216 36.58 -4.49 -3.12
CA ALA A 216 37.21 -3.92 -1.93
C ALA A 216 38.69 -4.34 -1.77
N SER A 217 39.12 -5.43 -2.39
CA SER A 217 40.50 -5.88 -2.37
C SER A 217 41.38 -5.35 -3.50
N ALA A 218 40.81 -4.61 -4.48
CA ALA A 218 41.51 -4.13 -5.68
C ALA A 218 41.73 -2.60 -5.71
N GLN A 219 41.29 -1.84 -4.73
CA GLN A 219 41.32 -0.36 -4.77
C GLN A 219 42.42 0.30 -3.92
N ASP A 220 43.48 -0.40 -3.56
CA ASP A 220 44.60 0.22 -2.83
C ASP A 220 45.78 0.61 -3.75
N SER A 221 45.56 0.95 -5.00
CA SER A 221 46.60 1.52 -5.88
C SER A 221 46.00 2.21 -7.10
N ALA A 222 45.61 3.46 -7.01
CA ALA A 222 45.80 4.45 -8.09
C ALA A 222 45.21 5.83 -7.73
N LEU A 223 46.07 6.74 -7.34
CA LEU A 223 45.80 8.19 -7.31
C LEU A 223 46.06 8.72 -8.73
N ALA A 224 45.02 9.18 -9.43
CA ALA A 224 45.18 9.96 -10.67
C ALA A 224 43.99 10.92 -10.89
N THR A 225 44.37 12.15 -11.00
CA THR A 225 43.71 13.40 -11.36
C THR A 225 42.55 13.31 -12.36
N ASN A 226 41.41 13.97 -12.03
CA ASN A 226 40.35 14.23 -12.97
C ASN A 226 40.05 15.75 -13.10
N THR A 227 40.14 16.23 -14.31
CA THR A 227 39.70 17.56 -14.79
C THR A 227 38.18 17.50 -15.10
N PRO A 228 37.37 18.54 -14.84
CA PRO A 228 35.93 18.48 -15.06
C PRO A 228 35.60 18.68 -16.55
N ALA A 229 34.76 17.78 -17.07
CA ALA A 229 34.17 17.91 -18.39
C ALA A 229 32.78 18.59 -18.31
N ALA A 230 32.46 19.35 -19.36
CA ALA A 230 31.37 20.30 -19.53
C ALA A 230 29.96 19.64 -19.41
N ALA A 231 29.02 20.47 -18.96
CA ALA A 231 27.58 20.15 -18.83
C ALA A 231 26.96 19.83 -20.21
N GLY A 232 26.46 18.62 -20.35
CA GLY A 232 25.61 18.18 -21.44
C GLY A 232 24.12 18.42 -21.10
N ASP A 233 23.40 18.89 -22.11
CA ASP A 233 21.97 19.16 -22.14
C ASP A 233 21.15 17.89 -21.77
N ASN A 234 20.57 17.85 -20.57
CA ASN A 234 19.71 16.79 -20.05
C ASN A 234 18.23 17.14 -20.19
N SER A 235 17.75 17.35 -21.41
CA SER A 235 16.32 17.33 -21.67
C SER A 235 15.81 15.88 -21.58
N LEU A 236 14.94 15.62 -20.60
CA LEU A 236 14.18 14.37 -20.53
C LEU A 236 13.41 14.17 -21.85
N PRO A 237 13.40 12.96 -22.42
CA PRO A 237 12.56 12.71 -23.59
C PRO A 237 11.10 12.93 -23.18
N SER A 238 10.42 13.82 -23.92
CA SER A 238 8.98 14.05 -23.85
C SER A 238 8.28 12.71 -24.00
N SER A 239 7.66 12.24 -22.92
CA SER A 239 6.88 11.02 -22.92
C SER A 239 5.63 11.24 -23.75
N ALA A 240 5.62 10.74 -24.98
CA ALA A 240 4.38 10.42 -25.66
C ALA A 240 3.55 9.49 -24.72
N PRO A 241 2.20 9.63 -24.68
CA PRO A 241 1.39 8.73 -23.87
C PRO A 241 1.68 7.29 -24.32
N VAL A 242 2.22 6.49 -23.41
CA VAL A 242 2.37 5.06 -23.61
C VAL A 242 0.95 4.52 -23.65
N GLN A 243 0.41 4.37 -24.86
CA GLN A 243 -0.74 3.51 -25.08
C GLN A 243 -0.24 2.10 -24.74
N GLY A 244 -0.60 1.62 -23.55
CA GLY A 244 -0.33 0.26 -23.13
C GLY A 244 -1.02 -0.68 -24.12
N THR A 245 -0.28 -1.16 -25.12
CA THR A 245 -0.72 -2.28 -25.91
C THR A 245 -0.94 -3.46 -24.98
N PRO A 246 -2.07 -4.19 -25.07
CA PRO A 246 -2.28 -5.42 -24.34
C PRO A 246 -1.31 -6.48 -24.89
N ALA A 247 -0.05 -6.44 -24.49
CA ALA A 247 0.88 -7.53 -24.71
C ALA A 247 0.52 -8.63 -23.72
N ASP A 248 0.35 -9.84 -24.24
CA ASP A 248 0.24 -11.12 -23.57
C ASP A 248 -1.14 -11.79 -23.46
N ILE A 249 -2.19 -11.27 -24.08
CA ILE A 249 -3.33 -12.14 -24.40
C ILE A 249 -3.00 -12.82 -25.72
N SER A 250 -2.70 -14.13 -25.68
CA SER A 250 -2.55 -14.93 -26.89
C SER A 250 -3.72 -14.64 -27.83
N SER A 251 -3.46 -14.47 -29.12
CA SER A 251 -4.48 -14.15 -30.14
C SER A 251 -5.62 -15.18 -30.21
N SER A 252 -5.49 -16.29 -29.49
CA SER A 252 -6.50 -17.35 -29.36
C SER A 252 -7.45 -17.14 -28.15
N ASN A 253 -7.16 -16.23 -27.22
CA ASN A 253 -7.97 -16.01 -26.02
C ASN A 253 -9.05 -14.95 -26.28
N LYS A 254 -10.27 -15.24 -25.82
CA LYS A 254 -11.40 -14.32 -25.90
C LYS A 254 -11.52 -13.53 -24.60
N VAL A 255 -11.46 -12.20 -24.69
CA VAL A 255 -11.78 -11.33 -23.56
C VAL A 255 -13.29 -11.34 -23.35
N LEU A 256 -13.74 -11.63 -22.12
CA LEU A 256 -15.15 -11.71 -21.73
C LEU A 256 -15.58 -10.56 -20.84
N ALA A 257 -14.63 -9.95 -20.14
CA ALA A 257 -14.85 -8.81 -19.24
C ALA A 257 -13.59 -7.95 -19.15
N GLU A 258 -13.78 -6.66 -18.92
CA GLU A 258 -12.69 -5.70 -18.67
C GLU A 258 -13.10 -4.71 -17.59
N HIS A 259 -12.11 -4.32 -16.80
CA HIS A 259 -12.19 -3.18 -15.87
C HIS A 259 -10.97 -2.29 -16.07
N PHE A 260 -11.18 -0.98 -16.06
CA PHE A 260 -10.12 0.01 -16.16
C PHE A 260 -9.93 0.70 -14.82
N SER A 261 -8.67 0.81 -14.40
CA SER A 261 -8.31 1.53 -13.17
C SER A 261 -8.64 3.01 -13.27
N THR A 262 -8.77 3.65 -12.11
CA THR A 262 -8.91 5.12 -12.01
C THR A 262 -7.62 5.81 -12.46
N PRO A 263 -7.69 7.13 -12.77
CA PRO A 263 -6.49 7.90 -13.08
C PRO A 263 -5.45 7.83 -11.95
N LEU A 264 -4.17 7.74 -12.30
CA LEU A 264 -3.05 7.67 -11.35
C LEU A 264 -3.08 8.81 -10.31
N ALA A 265 -3.55 10.00 -10.67
CA ALA A 265 -3.67 11.12 -9.74
C ALA A 265 -4.63 10.84 -8.57
N ASP A 266 -5.72 10.10 -8.83
CA ASP A 266 -6.67 9.71 -7.78
C ASP A 266 -6.07 8.62 -6.88
N ASP A 267 -5.29 7.69 -7.46
CA ASP A 267 -4.58 6.68 -6.70
C ASP A 267 -3.49 7.29 -5.80
N ILE A 268 -2.70 8.25 -6.30
CA ILE A 268 -1.72 9.00 -5.50
C ILE A 268 -2.40 9.73 -4.33
N ARG A 269 -3.62 10.26 -4.51
CA ARG A 269 -4.39 10.82 -3.39
C ARG A 269 -4.72 9.76 -2.35
N VAL A 270 -5.11 8.56 -2.74
CA VAL A 270 -5.33 7.45 -1.80
C VAL A 270 -4.03 7.13 -1.07
N ILE A 271 -2.91 6.95 -1.79
CA ILE A 271 -1.59 6.68 -1.17
C ILE A 271 -1.28 7.71 -0.09
N ASN A 272 -1.39 8.98 -0.41
CA ASN A 272 -0.95 10.04 0.49
C ASN A 272 -1.96 10.37 1.59
N LYS A 273 -3.25 10.55 1.25
CA LYS A 273 -4.31 10.96 2.20
C LYS A 273 -4.60 9.88 3.24
N THR A 274 -4.68 8.60 2.83
CA THR A 274 -4.96 7.49 3.75
C THR A 274 -3.71 6.82 4.29
N SER A 275 -2.55 7.11 3.70
CA SER A 275 -1.29 6.39 3.96
C SER A 275 -1.41 4.90 3.61
N GLN A 276 -1.87 4.61 2.37
CA GLN A 276 -2.17 3.25 1.95
C GLN A 276 -0.91 2.54 1.43
N ASN A 277 -0.41 1.56 2.20
CA ASN A 277 0.85 0.88 1.92
C ASN A 277 0.79 0.05 0.64
N LEU A 278 -0.23 -0.80 0.47
CA LEU A 278 -0.33 -1.65 -0.72
C LEU A 278 -0.32 -0.86 -2.02
N HIS A 279 -1.02 0.29 -2.07
CA HIS A 279 -1.05 1.14 -3.26
C HIS A 279 0.33 1.73 -3.57
N ALA A 280 1.10 2.11 -2.54
CA ALA A 280 2.48 2.60 -2.70
C ALA A 280 3.41 1.49 -3.22
N GLU A 281 3.26 0.26 -2.71
CA GLU A 281 3.99 -0.91 -3.21
C GLU A 281 3.66 -1.22 -4.67
N LEU A 282 2.38 -1.18 -5.03
CA LEU A 282 1.95 -1.41 -6.42
C LEU A 282 2.48 -0.31 -7.36
N ALA A 283 2.54 0.94 -6.89
CA ALA A 283 3.17 2.03 -7.66
C ALA A 283 4.66 1.76 -7.88
N LEU A 284 5.39 1.29 -6.86
CA LEU A 284 6.81 0.90 -6.99
C LEU A 284 6.97 -0.24 -8.01
N ARG A 285 6.12 -1.26 -7.94
CA ARG A 285 6.14 -2.41 -8.87
C ARG A 285 5.83 -1.98 -10.30
N LEU A 286 4.87 -1.06 -10.48
CA LEU A 286 4.55 -0.49 -11.78
C LEU A 286 5.74 0.28 -12.37
N VAL A 287 6.44 1.09 -11.57
CA VAL A 287 7.67 1.77 -11.99
C VAL A 287 8.72 0.76 -12.46
N GLY A 288 8.96 -0.31 -11.70
CA GLY A 288 9.84 -1.40 -12.09
C GLY A 288 9.41 -2.06 -13.40
N LYS A 289 8.11 -2.34 -13.58
CA LYS A 289 7.56 -2.93 -14.81
C LYS A 289 7.80 -2.04 -16.03
N LEU A 290 7.51 -0.75 -15.91
CA LEU A 290 7.67 0.23 -16.99
C LEU A 290 9.16 0.51 -17.34
N ARG A 291 10.07 0.22 -16.43
CA ARG A 291 11.53 0.33 -16.64
C ARG A 291 12.19 -0.97 -17.06
N GLY A 292 11.41 -2.03 -17.35
CA GLY A 292 11.88 -3.28 -17.95
C GLY A 292 12.38 -4.34 -16.96
N SER A 293 12.12 -4.17 -15.65
CA SER A 293 12.54 -5.14 -14.62
C SER A 293 11.49 -6.19 -14.24
N GLY A 294 10.47 -6.43 -15.06
CA GLY A 294 9.41 -7.38 -14.78
C GLY A 294 8.48 -6.99 -13.62
N GLY A 295 8.64 -5.81 -13.04
CA GLY A 295 7.88 -5.35 -11.88
C GLY A 295 8.34 -6.02 -10.58
N SER A 296 9.64 -6.22 -10.39
CA SER A 296 10.25 -6.63 -9.12
C SER A 296 10.43 -5.45 -8.16
N PHE A 297 10.60 -5.73 -6.87
CA PHE A 297 10.98 -4.70 -5.88
C PHE A 297 12.32 -4.07 -6.26
N GLU A 298 13.33 -4.91 -6.52
CA GLU A 298 14.67 -4.45 -6.88
C GLU A 298 14.65 -3.47 -8.06
N GLY A 299 13.94 -3.83 -9.13
CA GLY A 299 13.85 -2.95 -10.31
C GLY A 299 13.10 -1.65 -10.06
N GLY A 300 12.05 -1.69 -9.22
CA GLY A 300 11.33 -0.49 -8.77
C GLY A 300 12.24 0.42 -7.94
N ILE A 301 12.93 -0.13 -6.97
CA ILE A 301 13.88 0.58 -6.09
C ILE A 301 15.02 1.19 -6.90
N ALA A 302 15.61 0.44 -7.85
CA ALA A 302 16.66 0.94 -8.72
C ALA A 302 16.19 2.15 -9.55
N ALA A 303 14.98 2.11 -10.09
CA ALA A 303 14.41 3.22 -10.85
C ALA A 303 14.11 4.43 -9.96
N VAL A 304 13.58 4.23 -8.73
CA VAL A 304 13.37 5.30 -7.75
C VAL A 304 14.70 5.91 -7.33
N LYS A 305 15.73 5.09 -7.03
CA LYS A 305 17.07 5.57 -6.69
C LYS A 305 17.64 6.47 -7.79
N GLN A 306 17.54 6.03 -9.05
CA GLN A 306 18.01 6.85 -10.19
C GLN A 306 17.27 8.18 -10.25
N PHE A 307 15.95 8.21 -10.05
CA PHE A 307 15.17 9.44 -10.02
C PHE A 307 15.59 10.38 -8.88
N LEU A 308 15.83 9.85 -7.68
CA LEU A 308 16.24 10.66 -6.53
C LEU A 308 17.62 11.30 -6.72
N LEU A 309 18.56 10.57 -7.32
CA LEU A 309 19.87 11.13 -7.69
C LEU A 309 19.72 12.25 -8.72
N GLN A 310 18.84 12.08 -9.73
CA GLN A 310 18.52 13.14 -10.70
C GLN A 310 17.82 14.34 -10.06
N ALA A 311 17.03 14.14 -9.01
CA ALA A 311 16.42 15.21 -8.21
C ALA A 311 17.43 15.95 -7.31
N GLY A 312 18.69 15.52 -7.29
CA GLY A 312 19.79 16.16 -6.57
C GLY A 312 20.03 15.65 -5.16
N LEU A 313 19.44 14.51 -4.78
CA LEU A 313 19.77 13.84 -3.52
C LEU A 313 21.12 13.14 -3.65
N LYS A 314 21.84 12.98 -2.54
CA LYS A 314 23.10 12.21 -2.50
C LYS A 314 22.85 10.75 -2.17
N ASP A 315 23.65 9.85 -2.69
CA ASP A 315 23.53 8.41 -2.54
C ASP A 315 23.63 7.92 -1.08
N ASP A 316 24.35 8.65 -0.24
CA ASP A 316 24.52 8.38 1.19
C ASP A 316 23.42 8.96 2.09
N GLU A 317 22.42 9.66 1.53
CA GLU A 317 21.34 10.30 2.30
C GLU A 317 20.08 9.44 2.38
N PHE A 318 19.99 8.33 1.63
CA PHE A 318 18.82 7.47 1.62
C PHE A 318 19.13 5.99 1.27
N THR A 319 18.30 5.11 1.81
CA THR A 319 18.20 3.69 1.43
C THR A 319 16.74 3.30 1.47
N PHE A 320 16.24 2.65 0.42
CA PHE A 320 14.86 2.16 0.34
C PHE A 320 14.87 0.69 -0.05
N LEU A 321 13.97 -0.08 0.55
CA LEU A 321 13.74 -1.49 0.27
C LEU A 321 12.28 -1.78 -0.09
N ASP A 322 11.40 -0.78 0.06
CA ASP A 322 9.99 -0.88 -0.29
C ASP A 322 9.44 0.45 -0.84
N GLY A 323 8.16 0.48 -1.18
CA GLY A 323 7.46 1.67 -1.67
C GLY A 323 6.65 2.39 -0.60
N SER A 324 6.32 1.72 0.49
CA SER A 324 5.41 2.22 1.54
C SER A 324 6.12 2.87 2.71
N GLY A 325 7.40 2.54 2.94
CA GLY A 325 8.13 2.92 4.15
C GLY A 325 7.78 2.06 5.36
N LEU A 326 7.19 0.88 5.17
CA LEU A 326 6.93 -0.09 6.24
C LEU A 326 8.24 -0.80 6.66
N SER A 327 9.17 -0.92 5.73
CA SER A 327 10.49 -1.53 6.00
C SER A 327 11.24 -0.75 7.08
N ARG A 328 11.62 -1.44 8.15
CA ARG A 328 12.44 -0.86 9.22
C ARG A 328 13.91 -0.64 8.81
N ARG A 329 14.26 -1.04 7.60
CA ARG A 329 15.58 -0.86 7.00
C ARG A 329 15.63 0.32 6.02
N ASP A 330 14.49 0.99 5.79
CA ASP A 330 14.45 2.23 5.04
C ASP A 330 15.06 3.35 5.87
N LEU A 331 16.01 4.05 5.29
CA LEU A 331 16.72 5.16 5.91
C LEU A 331 16.67 6.36 4.98
N VAL A 332 16.34 7.52 5.52
CA VAL A 332 16.36 8.79 4.78
C VAL A 332 16.65 9.94 5.73
N THR A 333 17.43 10.92 5.27
CA THR A 333 17.66 12.11 6.07
C THR A 333 16.53 13.13 5.90
N PRO A 334 16.22 13.95 6.95
CA PRO A 334 15.29 15.07 6.79
C PRO A 334 15.73 16.05 5.67
N ALA A 335 17.04 16.24 5.50
CA ALA A 335 17.59 17.10 4.45
C ALA A 335 17.26 16.58 3.04
N ALA A 336 17.46 15.27 2.80
CA ALA A 336 17.09 14.63 1.53
C ALA A 336 15.59 14.76 1.25
N THR A 337 14.75 14.56 2.26
CA THR A 337 13.29 14.72 2.12
C THR A 337 12.91 16.16 1.76
N VAL A 338 13.51 17.17 2.40
CA VAL A 338 13.30 18.59 2.06
C VAL A 338 13.76 18.87 0.63
N GLN A 339 14.92 18.37 0.23
CA GLN A 339 15.44 18.52 -1.14
C GLN A 339 14.46 17.94 -2.17
N LEU A 340 13.93 16.74 -1.93
CA LEU A 340 12.93 16.11 -2.80
C LEU A 340 11.64 16.94 -2.89
N LEU A 341 11.14 17.47 -1.77
CA LEU A 341 9.95 18.31 -1.75
C LEU A 341 10.17 19.64 -2.50
N ILE A 342 11.35 20.24 -2.37
CA ILE A 342 11.73 21.43 -3.14
C ILE A 342 11.81 21.11 -4.65
N TYR A 343 12.39 19.96 -5.01
CA TYR A 343 12.42 19.50 -6.40
C TYR A 343 10.99 19.32 -6.94
N ALA A 344 10.15 18.59 -6.19
CA ALA A 344 8.76 18.33 -6.58
C ALA A 344 7.94 19.60 -6.79
N SER A 345 8.09 20.62 -5.93
CA SER A 345 7.36 21.90 -6.03
C SER A 345 7.68 22.69 -7.30
N ARG A 346 8.78 22.38 -7.99
CA ARG A 346 9.22 23.03 -9.24
C ARG A 346 8.80 22.27 -10.48
N GLN A 347 8.24 21.08 -10.33
CA GLN A 347 7.84 20.24 -11.47
C GLN A 347 6.45 20.61 -11.98
N PRO A 348 6.12 20.33 -13.24
CA PRO A 348 4.78 20.56 -13.80
C PRO A 348 3.66 19.82 -13.03
N TRP A 349 3.99 18.71 -12.39
CA TRP A 349 3.07 17.90 -11.55
C TRP A 349 3.09 18.29 -10.07
N GLY A 350 3.90 19.27 -9.67
CA GLY A 350 4.12 19.64 -8.26
C GLY A 350 2.86 20.06 -7.54
N ALA A 351 1.97 20.81 -8.19
CA ALA A 351 0.68 21.21 -7.60
C ALA A 351 -0.20 19.98 -7.32
N ALA A 352 -0.33 19.04 -8.26
CA ALA A 352 -1.11 17.83 -8.08
C ALA A 352 -0.53 16.93 -6.96
N PHE A 353 0.80 16.88 -6.83
CA PHE A 353 1.44 16.18 -5.73
C PHE A 353 1.12 16.84 -4.37
N GLU A 354 1.25 18.17 -4.24
CA GLU A 354 0.93 18.88 -2.99
C GLU A 354 -0.54 18.71 -2.60
N GLU A 355 -1.48 18.78 -3.56
CA GLU A 355 -2.92 18.54 -3.36
C GLU A 355 -3.22 17.11 -2.89
N SER A 356 -2.38 16.13 -3.26
CA SER A 356 -2.53 14.76 -2.82
C SER A 356 -2.18 14.55 -1.35
N LEU A 357 -1.42 15.46 -0.72
CA LEU A 357 -1.01 15.36 0.67
C LEU A 357 -2.17 15.63 1.64
N PRO A 358 -2.22 14.98 2.82
CA PRO A 358 -3.12 15.35 3.91
C PRO A 358 -3.03 16.82 4.28
N VAL A 359 -4.18 17.43 4.59
CA VAL A 359 -4.27 18.85 4.98
C VAL A 359 -4.61 18.95 6.46
N GLY A 360 -3.81 19.69 7.19
CA GLY A 360 -3.95 19.87 8.64
C GLY A 360 -5.32 20.39 9.05
N GLY A 361 -6.01 19.67 9.93
CA GLY A 361 -7.35 20.00 10.40
C GLY A 361 -8.49 19.85 9.38
N VAL A 362 -8.20 19.30 8.19
CA VAL A 362 -9.17 19.24 7.08
C VAL A 362 -9.40 17.81 6.60
N ASP A 363 -8.34 17.10 6.17
CA ASP A 363 -8.52 15.80 5.55
C ASP A 363 -7.35 14.82 5.80
N GLY A 364 -7.54 13.59 5.31
CA GLY A 364 -6.54 12.54 5.35
C GLY A 364 -6.10 12.19 6.78
N SER A 365 -4.85 11.77 6.92
CA SER A 365 -4.25 11.42 8.22
C SER A 365 -4.02 12.63 9.15
N LEU A 366 -4.26 13.84 8.66
CA LEU A 366 -4.17 15.09 9.43
C LEU A 366 -5.54 15.69 9.78
N ALA A 367 -6.66 15.03 9.43
CA ALA A 367 -8.01 15.55 9.65
C ALA A 367 -8.28 15.96 11.12
N ASP A 368 -7.80 15.15 12.07
CA ASP A 368 -8.01 15.34 13.50
C ASP A 368 -6.85 16.09 14.21
N ARG A 369 -5.83 16.50 13.45
CA ARG A 369 -4.67 17.26 13.96
C ARG A 369 -4.82 18.74 13.65
N PHE A 370 -4.21 19.59 14.45
CA PHE A 370 -4.24 21.07 14.32
C PHE A 370 -5.61 21.70 14.48
N GLN A 371 -6.64 20.99 14.91
CA GLN A 371 -7.99 21.52 15.12
C GLN A 371 -7.98 22.74 16.06
N ASN A 372 -8.75 23.77 15.70
CA ASN A 372 -8.87 25.02 16.48
C ASN A 372 -7.52 25.79 16.64
N THR A 373 -6.60 25.64 15.72
CA THR A 373 -5.31 26.36 15.69
C THR A 373 -5.16 27.14 14.38
N PRO A 374 -4.26 28.14 14.32
CA PRO A 374 -3.93 28.85 13.07
C PRO A 374 -3.37 27.95 11.98
N ALA A 375 -2.95 26.73 12.30
CA ALA A 375 -2.37 25.77 11.35
C ALA A 375 -3.40 25.01 10.52
N VAL A 376 -4.71 25.12 10.83
CA VAL A 376 -5.79 24.52 10.02
C VAL A 376 -5.71 25.03 8.59
N GLY A 377 -5.63 24.10 7.62
CA GLY A 377 -5.53 24.42 6.20
C GLY A 377 -4.18 24.98 5.73
N GLN A 378 -3.22 25.20 6.66
CA GLN A 378 -1.93 25.79 6.32
C GLN A 378 -0.80 24.77 6.14
N ILE A 379 -1.07 23.50 6.45
CA ILE A 379 -0.07 22.42 6.41
C ILE A 379 -0.58 21.32 5.46
N HIS A 380 0.21 21.03 4.43
CA HIS A 380 -0.01 19.93 3.47
C HIS A 380 1.15 18.96 3.66
N ALA A 381 0.94 17.84 4.37
CA ALA A 381 2.05 17.00 4.77
C ALA A 381 1.70 15.52 4.86
N LYS A 382 2.68 14.67 4.54
CA LYS A 382 2.63 13.23 4.73
C LYS A 382 3.07 12.88 6.15
N THR A 383 2.30 12.03 6.80
CA THR A 383 2.61 11.43 8.11
C THR A 383 3.36 10.11 7.93
N GLY A 384 4.20 9.75 8.90
CA GLY A 384 4.79 8.41 9.05
C GLY A 384 4.71 7.98 10.50
N SER A 385 4.34 6.72 10.75
CA SER A 385 4.28 6.15 12.10
C SER A 385 4.60 4.67 12.08
N LEU A 386 5.64 4.29 12.80
CA LEU A 386 5.98 2.93 13.17
C LEU A 386 6.19 2.88 14.69
N SER A 387 6.34 1.68 15.25
CA SER A 387 6.74 1.56 16.66
C SER A 387 8.03 2.35 16.91
N HIS A 388 8.00 3.31 17.85
CA HIS A 388 9.11 4.17 18.21
C HIS A 388 9.58 5.16 17.12
N VAL A 389 8.78 5.38 16.06
CA VAL A 389 9.09 6.32 14.98
C VAL A 389 7.87 7.15 14.63
N ASN A 390 8.03 8.47 14.56
CA ASN A 390 7.01 9.38 14.05
C ASN A 390 7.63 10.40 13.11
N ALA A 391 6.94 10.73 12.03
CA ALA A 391 7.41 11.69 11.05
C ALA A 391 6.29 12.58 10.53
N LEU A 392 6.68 13.77 10.07
CA LEU A 392 5.82 14.70 9.35
C LEU A 392 6.67 15.50 8.36
N SER A 393 6.36 15.47 7.08
CA SER A 393 7.12 16.18 6.04
C SER A 393 6.19 16.72 4.97
N GLY A 394 6.44 17.94 4.48
CA GLY A 394 5.58 18.56 3.49
C GLY A 394 5.80 20.05 3.34
N TYR A 395 4.72 20.72 3.01
CA TYR A 395 4.64 22.16 2.76
C TYR A 395 3.81 22.85 3.84
N GLY A 396 4.18 24.09 4.15
CA GLY A 396 3.42 24.93 5.05
C GLY A 396 3.38 26.38 4.59
N GLN A 397 2.43 27.14 5.16
CA GLN A 397 2.32 28.58 4.93
C GLN A 397 2.20 29.28 6.26
N THR A 398 2.99 30.33 6.47
CA THR A 398 2.91 31.15 7.68
C THR A 398 1.69 32.09 7.65
N ALA A 399 1.32 32.65 8.81
CA ALA A 399 0.25 33.63 8.91
C ALA A 399 0.50 34.88 8.04
N ALA A 400 1.77 35.20 7.74
CA ALA A 400 2.17 36.28 6.81
C ALA A 400 2.15 35.86 5.33
N GLY A 401 1.69 34.64 5.02
CA GLY A 401 1.59 34.13 3.63
C GLY A 401 2.90 33.59 3.07
N LYS A 402 3.97 33.47 3.88
CA LYS A 402 5.25 32.93 3.42
C LYS A 402 5.19 31.40 3.38
N ARG A 403 5.47 30.81 2.22
CA ARG A 403 5.56 29.35 2.06
C ARG A 403 6.91 28.82 2.57
N PHE A 404 6.88 27.62 3.14
CA PHE A 404 8.06 26.89 3.58
C PHE A 404 7.90 25.38 3.34
N VAL A 405 9.04 24.70 3.28
CA VAL A 405 9.12 23.23 3.19
C VAL A 405 9.74 22.73 4.49
N PHE A 406 9.28 21.59 4.99
CA PHE A 406 9.78 21.04 6.24
C PHE A 406 9.81 19.51 6.24
N SER A 407 10.69 18.96 7.09
CA SER A 407 10.75 17.52 7.39
C SER A 407 11.16 17.35 8.85
N ILE A 408 10.36 16.62 9.61
CA ILE A 408 10.57 16.32 11.03
C ILE A 408 10.49 14.81 11.22
N PHE A 409 11.58 14.22 11.73
CA PHE A 409 11.65 12.80 12.09
C PHE A 409 11.98 12.68 13.57
N CYS A 410 11.24 11.81 14.27
CA CYS A 410 11.50 11.44 15.65
C CYS A 410 11.65 9.92 15.70
N ASN A 411 12.88 9.43 15.75
CA ASN A 411 13.23 8.03 15.68
C ASN A 411 13.71 7.49 17.02
N ASN A 412 13.49 6.19 17.27
CA ASN A 412 13.98 5.45 18.42
C ASN A 412 13.55 6.06 19.80
N HIS A 413 12.38 6.68 19.84
CA HIS A 413 11.83 7.21 21.08
C HIS A 413 11.12 6.12 21.90
N ASN A 414 11.12 6.25 23.21
CA ASN A 414 10.39 5.40 24.15
C ASN A 414 9.13 6.07 24.73
N MET A 415 8.71 7.18 24.13
CA MET A 415 7.52 7.91 24.55
C MET A 415 6.26 7.38 23.88
N PRO A 416 5.07 7.51 24.47
CA PRO A 416 3.82 7.30 23.75
C PRO A 416 3.76 8.15 22.48
N GLY A 417 3.41 7.55 21.34
CA GLY A 417 3.35 8.22 20.03
C GLY A 417 2.51 9.50 20.05
N SER A 418 1.40 9.52 20.83
CA SER A 418 0.56 10.72 20.98
C SER A 418 1.31 11.94 21.55
N LYS A 419 2.27 11.72 22.45
CA LYS A 419 3.10 12.83 22.99
C LYS A 419 4.09 13.34 21.96
N VAL A 420 4.65 12.46 21.16
CA VAL A 420 5.56 12.84 20.06
C VAL A 420 4.80 13.62 18.99
N LEU A 421 3.62 13.14 18.59
CA LEU A 421 2.76 13.86 17.64
C LEU A 421 2.38 15.25 18.17
N ALA A 422 2.01 15.38 19.44
CA ALA A 422 1.71 16.67 20.05
C ALA A 422 2.91 17.64 20.04
N ALA A 423 4.13 17.12 20.23
CA ALA A 423 5.36 17.94 20.14
C ALA A 423 5.60 18.40 18.70
N ILE A 424 5.45 17.52 17.71
CA ILE A 424 5.54 17.87 16.28
C ILE A 424 4.49 18.93 15.93
N ASP A 425 3.24 18.76 16.38
CA ASP A 425 2.16 19.73 16.14
C ASP A 425 2.47 21.10 16.75
N SER A 426 3.06 21.13 17.95
CA SER A 426 3.49 22.38 18.61
C SER A 426 4.57 23.10 17.80
N ILE A 427 5.56 22.39 17.26
CA ILE A 427 6.58 22.96 16.39
C ILE A 427 5.92 23.58 15.14
N MET A 428 4.98 22.86 14.51
CA MET A 428 4.31 23.37 13.32
C MET A 428 3.46 24.60 13.58
N GLN A 429 2.78 24.65 14.74
CA GLN A 429 2.00 25.84 15.14
C GLN A 429 2.88 27.08 15.34
N VAL A 430 4.08 26.92 15.91
CA VAL A 430 5.06 28.00 16.04
C VAL A 430 5.52 28.49 14.68
N LEU A 431 5.83 27.58 13.75
CA LEU A 431 6.27 27.93 12.39
C LEU A 431 5.17 28.67 11.61
N VAL A 432 3.92 28.21 11.68
CA VAL A 432 2.78 28.85 11.03
C VAL A 432 2.48 30.22 11.65
N GLY A 433 2.62 30.38 12.98
CA GLY A 433 2.39 31.63 13.70
C GLY A 433 3.51 32.64 13.58
N ASP A 434 4.46 32.53 12.67
CA ASP A 434 5.63 33.42 12.50
C ASP A 434 6.52 33.54 13.76
N GLY A 435 6.59 32.51 14.58
CA GLY A 435 7.43 32.50 15.77
C GLY A 435 6.91 33.37 16.92
N GLN A 436 5.69 33.86 16.88
CA GLN A 436 5.11 34.74 17.91
C GLN A 436 4.80 34.05 19.25
N ALA A 437 5.01 32.74 19.38
CA ALA A 437 4.73 31.97 20.60
C ALA A 437 5.71 32.22 21.76
N GLY A 438 6.62 33.18 21.63
CA GLY A 438 7.64 33.52 22.65
C GLY A 438 7.46 34.83 23.39
N LYS A 439 6.35 35.56 23.23
CA LYS A 439 6.08 36.81 23.93
C LYS A 439 4.75 36.72 24.70
N LYS A 440 4.73 35.95 25.76
CA LYS A 440 3.81 36.15 26.89
C LYS A 440 4.54 35.84 28.19
#